data_ddc5d2a1e6f78afc7e707569ca1bf9b8
#
_entry.id   ddc5d2a1e6f78afc7e707569ca1bf9b8
#
_cell.length_a   1.000
_cell.length_b   1.000
_cell.length_c   1.000
_cell.angle_alpha   90.00
_cell.angle_beta   90.00
_cell.angle_gamma   90.00
#
_symmetry.space_group_name_H-M   'P 1'
#
loop_
_entity.id
_entity.type
_entity.pdbx_description
1 polymer ?
#
loop_
_entity_poly.entity_id
_entity_poly.type
_entity_poly.pdbx_seq_one_letter_code
_entity_poly.pdbx_strand_id
1 'polypeptide(L)'
;MYHQQHELLRVRVSGPFASNHYNLLKKAALAGAGIARLPSYALPEELADGRLRWLLRDYQTRSMPMYLVHPYQGGLPKRTQVLADYLIGWFKRSGEALDRL
;
A
#
# COMPACT_ATOMS: atom_id res chain seq x y z
N MET A 1 -6.88 2.26 11.62
CA MET A 1 -6.03 2.46 12.83
C MET A 1 -4.83 3.29 12.44
N TYR A 2 -4.61 4.40 13.11
CA TYR A 2 -3.56 5.36 12.79
C TYR A 2 -2.62 5.53 13.98
N HIS A 3 -1.33 5.74 13.71
CA HIS A 3 -0.32 5.96 14.74
C HIS A 3 0.28 7.35 14.59
N GLN A 4 0.44 8.06 15.71
CA GLN A 4 1.21 9.29 15.80
C GLN A 4 2.12 9.17 17.03
N GLN A 5 3.44 9.36 16.87
CA GLN A 5 4.41 9.36 17.98
C GLN A 5 4.26 8.14 18.91
N HIS A 6 4.10 6.95 18.33
CA HIS A 6 3.92 5.67 19.02
C HIS A 6 2.59 5.52 19.77
N GLU A 7 1.68 6.48 19.70
CA GLU A 7 0.33 6.34 20.23
C GLU A 7 -0.60 5.73 19.18
N LEU A 8 -1.43 4.79 19.62
CA LEU A 8 -2.43 4.16 18.78
C LEU A 8 -3.75 4.94 18.88
N LEU A 9 -4.17 5.51 17.77
CA LEU A 9 -5.45 6.20 17.68
C LEU A 9 -6.44 5.34 16.90
N ARG A 10 -7.63 5.18 17.45
CA ARG A 10 -8.75 4.52 16.77
C ARG A 10 -9.81 5.57 16.46
N VAL A 11 -10.09 5.72 15.17
CA VAL A 11 -11.07 6.69 14.71
C VAL A 11 -12.16 5.96 13.97
N ARG A 12 -13.41 6.16 14.38
CA ARG A 12 -14.56 5.64 13.65
C ARG A 12 -14.83 6.55 12.47
N VAL A 13 -14.89 5.96 11.29
CA VAL A 13 -15.18 6.70 10.07
C VAL A 13 -16.43 6.15 9.40
N SER A 14 -17.12 7.00 8.68
CA SER A 14 -18.25 6.62 7.84
C SER A 14 -18.18 7.41 6.55
N GLY A 15 -18.84 6.92 5.51
CA GLY A 15 -18.80 7.59 4.23
C GLY A 15 -19.88 7.05 3.28
N PRO A 16 -20.05 7.70 2.11
CA PRO A 16 -21.09 7.35 1.16
C PRO A 16 -20.80 6.07 0.38
N PHE A 17 -19.56 5.56 0.43
CA PHE A 17 -19.14 4.42 -0.38
C PHE A 17 -18.13 3.58 0.38
N ALA A 18 -18.26 2.28 0.30
CA ALA A 18 -17.32 1.34 0.89
C ALA A 18 -17.11 0.17 -0.07
N SER A 19 -15.86 -0.31 -0.15
CA SER A 19 -15.51 -1.43 -1.00
C SER A 19 -14.24 -2.10 -0.46
N ASN A 20 -14.09 -3.38 -0.72
CA ASN A 20 -12.84 -4.10 -0.50
C ASN A 20 -11.95 -4.13 -1.74
N HIS A 21 -12.34 -3.43 -2.81
CA HIS A 21 -11.64 -3.37 -4.08
C HIS A 21 -10.92 -2.03 -4.22
N TYR A 22 -9.60 -2.04 -4.14
CA TYR A 22 -8.81 -0.79 -4.12
C TYR A 22 -8.94 0.04 -5.38
N ASN A 23 -9.07 -0.57 -6.55
CA ASN A 23 -9.24 0.18 -7.80
C ASN A 23 -10.53 1.00 -7.80
N LEU A 24 -11.61 0.46 -7.23
CA LEU A 24 -12.87 1.20 -7.11
C LEU A 24 -12.72 2.36 -6.12
N LEU A 25 -12.08 2.14 -5.00
CA LEU A 25 -11.81 3.20 -4.01
C LEU A 25 -10.94 4.30 -4.62
N LYS A 26 -9.92 3.94 -5.38
CA LYS A 26 -9.05 4.88 -6.05
C LYS A 26 -9.81 5.72 -7.08
N LYS A 27 -10.65 5.09 -7.90
CA LYS A 27 -11.48 5.80 -8.87
C LYS A 27 -12.46 6.75 -8.19
N ALA A 28 -13.07 6.33 -7.09
CA ALA A 28 -13.97 7.18 -6.32
C ALA A 28 -13.23 8.41 -5.76
N ALA A 29 -12.03 8.22 -5.21
CA ALA A 29 -11.22 9.33 -4.71
C ALA A 29 -10.80 10.29 -5.82
N LEU A 30 -10.40 9.77 -6.98
CA LEU A 30 -10.06 10.59 -8.16
C LEU A 30 -11.26 11.39 -8.66
N ALA A 31 -12.46 10.87 -8.53
CA ALA A 31 -13.70 11.56 -8.89
C ALA A 31 -14.16 12.59 -7.85
N GLY A 32 -13.43 12.75 -6.75
CA GLY A 32 -13.77 13.72 -5.72
C GLY A 32 -14.80 13.25 -4.70
N ALA A 33 -15.02 11.95 -4.56
CA ALA A 33 -16.00 11.42 -3.62
C ALA A 33 -15.63 11.60 -2.14
N GLY A 34 -14.35 11.83 -1.85
CA GLY A 34 -13.90 12.01 -0.48
C GLY A 34 -12.48 11.52 -0.25
N ILE A 35 -12.22 11.08 0.97
CA ILE A 35 -10.92 10.58 1.40
C ILE A 35 -10.95 9.05 1.37
N ALA A 36 -9.93 8.45 0.79
CA ALA A 36 -9.79 7.01 0.72
C ALA A 36 -8.48 6.56 1.37
N ARG A 37 -8.50 5.37 1.96
CA ARG A 37 -7.30 4.68 2.40
C ARG A 37 -6.89 3.69 1.32
N LEU A 38 -5.73 3.90 0.74
CA LEU A 38 -5.24 3.12 -0.40
C LEU A 38 -3.83 2.61 -0.12
N PRO A 39 -3.45 1.45 -0.68
CA PRO A 39 -2.08 0.99 -0.56
C PRO A 39 -1.13 1.91 -1.35
N SER A 40 0.03 2.18 -0.79
CA SER A 40 1.00 3.12 -1.37
C SER A 40 1.47 2.71 -2.77
N TYR A 41 1.56 1.41 -3.06
CA TYR A 41 2.00 0.93 -4.37
C TYR A 41 1.03 1.27 -5.50
N ALA A 42 -0.19 1.65 -5.19
CA ALA A 42 -1.22 1.98 -6.19
C ALA A 42 -1.25 3.45 -6.59
N LEU A 43 -0.40 4.30 -6.01
CA LEU A 43 -0.58 5.75 -6.02
C LEU A 43 0.54 6.59 -6.64
N PRO A 44 1.71 6.05 -7.07
CA PRO A 44 2.84 6.93 -7.37
C PRO A 44 2.56 7.97 -8.44
N GLU A 45 1.84 7.62 -9.49
CA GLU A 45 1.54 8.53 -10.60
C GLU A 45 0.59 9.64 -10.18
N GLU A 46 -0.49 9.29 -9.48
CA GLU A 46 -1.53 10.22 -9.08
C GLU A 46 -1.04 11.20 -8.02
N LEU A 47 -0.15 10.78 -7.14
CA LEU A 47 0.49 11.66 -6.17
C LEU A 47 1.48 12.61 -6.86
N ALA A 48 2.24 12.10 -7.83
CA ALA A 48 3.22 12.91 -8.55
C ALA A 48 2.57 14.00 -9.40
N ASP A 49 1.44 13.71 -10.04
CA ASP A 49 0.76 14.67 -10.91
C ASP A 49 -0.30 15.53 -10.19
N GLY A 50 -0.51 15.32 -8.91
CA GLY A 50 -1.42 16.12 -8.09
C GLY A 50 -2.88 15.73 -8.16
N ARG A 51 -3.25 14.65 -8.85
CA ARG A 51 -4.64 14.19 -8.90
C ARG A 51 -5.12 13.64 -7.56
N LEU A 52 -4.19 13.09 -6.77
CA LEU A 52 -4.43 12.68 -5.40
C LEU A 52 -3.47 13.44 -4.48
N ARG A 53 -3.92 13.71 -3.28
CA ARG A 53 -3.13 14.40 -2.26
C ARG A 53 -3.00 13.51 -1.05
N TRP A 54 -1.78 13.36 -0.54
CA TRP A 54 -1.52 12.61 0.68
C TRP A 54 -1.93 13.45 1.88
N LEU A 55 -2.90 12.97 2.64
CA LEU A 55 -3.37 13.58 3.88
C LEU A 55 -2.81 12.82 5.08
N LEU A 56 -2.79 13.48 6.23
CA LEU A 56 -2.38 12.88 7.50
C LEU A 56 -0.96 12.29 7.45
N ARG A 57 -0.02 13.04 6.88
CA ARG A 57 1.37 12.59 6.72
C ARG A 57 2.06 12.26 8.05
N ASP A 58 1.64 12.92 9.14
CA ASP A 58 2.21 12.72 10.46
C ASP A 58 1.69 11.46 11.15
N TYR A 59 0.73 10.79 10.55
CA TYR A 59 0.11 9.58 11.07
C TYR A 59 0.48 8.39 10.20
N GLN A 60 0.71 7.26 10.83
CA GLN A 60 1.01 6.03 10.12
C GLN A 60 -0.10 5.01 10.37
N THR A 61 -0.51 4.32 9.34
CA THR A 61 -1.35 3.15 9.47
C THR A 61 -0.50 1.93 9.77
N ARG A 62 -1.12 0.91 10.36
CA ARG A 62 -0.44 -0.35 10.62
C ARG A 62 0.08 -0.92 9.31
N SER A 63 1.37 -1.22 9.24
CA SER A 63 1.92 -1.87 8.07
C SER A 63 1.51 -3.33 8.03
N MET A 64 1.21 -3.81 6.83
CA MET A 64 0.87 -5.20 6.59
C MET A 64 2.03 -5.87 5.88
N PRO A 65 2.63 -6.91 6.46
CA PRO A 65 3.71 -7.62 5.79
C PRO A 65 3.18 -8.36 4.56
N MET A 66 3.99 -8.40 3.53
CA MET A 66 3.69 -9.12 2.31
C MET A 66 4.61 -10.34 2.25
N TYR A 67 4.03 -11.51 1.99
CA TYR A 67 4.76 -12.76 1.97
C TYR A 67 4.77 -13.38 0.58
N LEU A 68 5.90 -13.95 0.22
CA LEU A 68 5.99 -14.84 -0.92
C LEU A 68 5.88 -16.28 -0.42
N VAL A 69 4.83 -16.97 -0.82
CA VAL A 69 4.50 -18.32 -0.34
C VAL A 69 4.76 -19.33 -1.45
N HIS A 70 5.34 -20.46 -1.11
CA HIS A 70 5.61 -21.55 -2.05
C HIS A 70 5.36 -22.90 -1.40
N PRO A 71 5.07 -23.94 -2.22
CA PRO A 71 4.75 -25.27 -1.70
C PRO A 71 5.99 -26.15 -1.47
N TYR A 72 7.19 -25.66 -1.73
CA TYR A 72 8.41 -26.47 -1.65
C TYR A 72 8.92 -26.59 -0.24
N GLN A 73 9.30 -27.81 0.14
CA GLN A 73 9.96 -28.10 1.40
C GLN A 73 11.44 -28.39 1.10
N GLY A 74 12.35 -27.89 1.92
CA GLY A 74 13.77 -28.15 1.77
C GLY A 74 14.49 -27.28 0.73
N GLY A 75 13.85 -26.24 0.21
CA GLY A 75 14.46 -25.28 -0.70
C GLY A 75 13.72 -25.15 -2.01
N LEU A 76 13.95 -24.04 -2.70
CA LEU A 76 13.31 -23.72 -3.99
C LEU A 76 14.11 -24.30 -5.15
N PRO A 77 13.45 -24.80 -6.22
CA PRO A 77 14.14 -25.04 -7.49
C PRO A 77 14.84 -23.78 -7.96
N LYS A 78 15.94 -23.92 -8.68
CA LYS A 78 16.76 -22.78 -9.12
C LYS A 78 15.95 -21.73 -9.90
N ARG A 79 15.12 -22.17 -10.82
CA ARG A 79 14.25 -21.28 -11.61
C ARG A 79 13.27 -20.49 -10.74
N THR A 80 12.73 -21.14 -9.72
CA THR A 80 11.80 -20.50 -8.77
C THR A 80 12.56 -19.55 -7.86
N GLN A 81 13.76 -19.91 -7.46
CA GLN A 81 14.62 -19.03 -6.64
C GLN A 81 14.97 -17.74 -7.38
N VAL A 82 15.30 -17.83 -8.67
CA VAL A 82 15.59 -16.65 -9.51
C VAL A 82 14.37 -15.73 -9.58
N LEU A 83 13.18 -16.26 -9.79
CA LEU A 83 11.95 -15.46 -9.80
C LEU A 83 11.68 -14.85 -8.43
N ALA A 84 11.82 -15.61 -7.36
CA ALA A 84 11.61 -15.12 -6.00
C ALA A 84 12.55 -13.96 -5.67
N ASP A 85 13.85 -14.10 -5.99
CA ASP A 85 14.84 -13.06 -5.76
C ASP A 85 14.53 -11.80 -6.56
N TYR A 86 14.09 -11.96 -7.80
CA TYR A 86 13.67 -10.83 -8.63
C TYR A 86 12.49 -10.08 -8.01
N LEU A 87 11.46 -10.80 -7.60
CA LEU A 87 10.26 -10.20 -7.00
C LEU A 87 10.59 -9.49 -5.68
N ILE A 88 11.37 -10.13 -4.83
CA ILE A 88 11.79 -9.52 -3.55
C ILE A 88 12.58 -8.23 -3.81
N GLY A 89 13.51 -8.27 -4.75
CA GLY A 89 14.29 -7.09 -5.12
C GLY A 89 13.41 -5.98 -5.70
N TRP A 90 12.46 -6.33 -6.54
CA TRP A 90 11.53 -5.36 -7.13
C TRP A 90 10.70 -4.65 -6.06
N PHE A 91 10.12 -5.41 -5.12
CA PHE A 91 9.32 -4.84 -4.05
C PHE A 91 10.14 -3.96 -3.10
N LYS A 92 11.38 -4.33 -2.81
CA LYS A 92 12.27 -3.49 -2.00
C LYS A 92 12.56 -2.15 -2.68
N ARG A 93 12.88 -2.16 -3.96
CA ARG A 93 13.14 -0.93 -4.72
C ARG A 93 11.90 -0.06 -4.84
N SER A 94 10.75 -0.67 -5.08
CA SER A 94 9.46 0.05 -5.17
C SER A 94 9.07 0.65 -3.83
N GLY A 95 9.30 -0.06 -2.72
CA GLY A 95 9.06 0.44 -1.38
C GLY A 95 9.91 1.66 -1.06
N GLU A 96 11.21 1.61 -1.38
CA GLU A 96 12.11 2.74 -1.21
C GLU A 96 11.69 3.96 -2.02
N ALA A 97 11.24 3.75 -3.26
CA ALA A 97 10.75 4.84 -4.09
C ALA A 97 9.48 5.47 -3.53
N LEU A 98 8.58 4.67 -2.95
CA LEU A 98 7.35 5.15 -2.32
C LEU A 98 7.63 5.92 -1.02
N ASP A 99 8.62 5.50 -0.26
CA ASP A 99 9.01 6.18 0.98
C ASP A 99 9.56 7.59 0.73
N ARG A 100 9.97 7.89 -0.50
CA ARG A 100 10.47 9.21 -0.89
C ARG A 100 9.36 10.18 -1.29
N LEU A 101 8.14 9.70 -1.45
CA LEU A 101 6.99 10.54 -1.74
C LEU A 101 6.58 11.34 -0.49
#